data_4b891820dc2050374561323abec1d97f
#
_entry.id   4b891820dc2050374561323abec1d97f
#
_cell.length_a   1.000
_cell.length_b   1.000
_cell.length_c   1.000
_cell.angle_alpha   90.00
_cell.angle_beta   90.00
_cell.angle_gamma   90.00
#
_symmetry.space_group_name_H-M   'P 1'
#
loop_
_entity.id
_entity.type
_entity.pdbx_description
1 polymer ?
#
loop_
_entity_poly.entity_id
_entity_poly.type
_entity_poly.pdbx_seq_one_letter_code
_entity_poly.pdbx_strand_id
1 'polypeptide(L)'
;MKNNLNKVWNLNIPIWMKSRVNLFIFFWMDLALFLFIKNKLFSMGLTFRLISFNFLLSIIWCLISYINGRYSNFRNIKNIFKKIYKLLTATLISLTLIYILDKVLIIIFPELIPFGKNKIILLGVSSFLIQSLKIYPFRKISAKNKIYLIGNDFEKNEFIEFIMQFSLYKSLEILDFSKEISKSTEKKTILILGEESNKKNIKFVYDNFLSLNLDILSPFNWCEKNLQRIPLNYLSEKEYQSYDWIIDSESFEWRLKRFGDITISFILLILSSPIIIVSSILIKIEDKGPIFYKQIRTGLSGKEFKITKLRTMKTKSEKNGPVWAAKNDMRITKIGGILRKTRIDELPQLLSVLVGDMSLIGPRPERPEIEITLKKHIRYYDLRKVIRPGLSGWAQVNYPYGASLKDSENKLSYELFYIRNYSFWLDLLIFIKTIKLISNMKGSTPIR
;
A
#
# COMPACT_ATOMS: atom_id res chain seq x y z
N MET A 1 -37.74 -3.27 -8.55
CA MET A 1 -36.80 -4.41 -8.58
C MET A 1 -35.32 -4.03 -8.49
N LYS A 2 -34.87 -2.78 -8.73
CA LYS A 2 -33.45 -2.36 -8.60
C LYS A 2 -32.95 -2.09 -7.18
N ASN A 3 -33.83 -1.95 -6.18
CA ASN A 3 -33.43 -1.61 -4.81
C ASN A 3 -33.09 -2.82 -3.91
N ASN A 4 -33.37 -4.04 -4.36
CA ASN A 4 -33.12 -5.23 -3.53
C ASN A 4 -31.74 -5.87 -3.74
N LEU A 5 -31.03 -5.54 -4.81
CA LEU A 5 -29.67 -6.06 -5.06
C LEU A 5 -28.60 -5.41 -4.17
N ASN A 6 -28.86 -4.20 -3.64
CA ASN A 6 -27.92 -3.53 -2.74
C ASN A 6 -27.99 -4.00 -1.28
N LYS A 7 -29.02 -4.76 -0.90
CA LYS A 7 -29.19 -5.26 0.47
C LYS A 7 -28.51 -6.62 0.74
N VAL A 8 -28.19 -7.38 -0.30
CA VAL A 8 -27.64 -8.75 -0.17
C VAL A 8 -26.13 -8.77 0.10
N TRP A 9 -25.41 -7.66 -0.16
CA TRP A 9 -23.95 -7.59 0.02
C TRP A 9 -23.53 -6.47 0.99
N ASN A 10 -24.14 -6.38 2.17
CA ASN A 10 -23.57 -5.65 3.30
C ASN A 10 -22.42 -6.46 3.95
N LEU A 11 -21.50 -6.94 3.13
CA LEU A 11 -20.17 -7.27 3.58
C LEU A 11 -19.53 -5.97 4.05
N ASN A 12 -19.12 -5.91 5.30
CA ASN A 12 -18.33 -4.80 5.86
C ASN A 12 -16.97 -4.74 5.14
N ILE A 13 -16.99 -4.33 3.87
CA ILE A 13 -15.79 -4.23 3.04
C ILE A 13 -14.92 -3.12 3.63
N PRO A 14 -13.68 -3.41 4.04
CA PRO A 14 -12.77 -2.42 4.59
C PRO A 14 -12.62 -1.21 3.67
N ILE A 15 -12.44 -0.03 4.27
CA ILE A 15 -12.36 1.25 3.55
C ILE A 15 -11.30 1.21 2.44
N TRP A 16 -10.13 0.63 2.73
CA TRP A 16 -9.03 0.50 1.78
C TRP A 16 -9.36 -0.43 0.59
N MET A 17 -10.26 -1.39 0.77
CA MET A 17 -10.70 -2.33 -0.27
C MET A 17 -11.76 -1.73 -1.19
N LYS A 18 -12.64 -0.85 -0.67
CA LYS A 18 -13.72 -0.21 -1.47
C LYS A 18 -13.18 0.50 -2.71
N SER A 19 -12.06 1.19 -2.58
CA SER A 19 -11.42 1.88 -3.71
C SER A 19 -10.78 0.93 -4.74
N ARG A 20 -10.67 -0.36 -4.43
CA ARG A 20 -9.99 -1.38 -5.23
C ARG A 20 -10.90 -2.50 -5.74
N VAL A 21 -12.20 -2.39 -5.56
CA VAL A 21 -13.17 -3.42 -6.01
C VAL A 21 -12.96 -3.80 -7.48
N ASN A 22 -12.76 -2.82 -8.36
CA ASN A 22 -12.49 -3.10 -9.77
C ASN A 22 -11.19 -3.89 -9.98
N LEU A 23 -10.15 -3.64 -9.16
CA LEU A 23 -8.91 -4.41 -9.23
C LEU A 23 -9.16 -5.87 -8.85
N PHE A 24 -9.94 -6.12 -7.80
CA PHE A 24 -10.30 -7.47 -7.38
C PHE A 24 -11.13 -8.19 -8.44
N ILE A 25 -12.12 -7.53 -9.05
CA ILE A 25 -12.92 -8.12 -10.13
C ILE A 25 -12.00 -8.59 -11.27
N PHE A 26 -11.12 -7.72 -11.76
CA PHE A 26 -10.22 -8.08 -12.86
C PHE A 26 -9.15 -9.10 -12.48
N PHE A 27 -8.74 -9.13 -11.22
CA PHE A 27 -7.88 -10.16 -10.67
C PHE A 27 -8.56 -11.54 -10.72
N TRP A 28 -9.79 -11.64 -10.22
CA TRP A 28 -10.56 -12.89 -10.24
C TRP A 28 -10.89 -13.35 -11.65
N MET A 29 -11.19 -12.42 -12.56
CA MET A 29 -11.40 -12.76 -13.97
C MET A 29 -10.15 -13.36 -14.62
N ASP A 30 -8.96 -12.78 -14.39
CA ASP A 30 -7.70 -13.30 -14.89
C ASP A 30 -7.35 -14.67 -14.26
N LEU A 31 -7.61 -14.84 -12.98
CA LEU A 31 -7.39 -16.11 -12.27
C LEU A 31 -8.27 -17.21 -12.84
N ALA A 32 -9.57 -16.95 -12.97
CA ALA A 32 -10.52 -17.89 -13.55
C ALA A 32 -10.15 -18.24 -15.02
N LEU A 33 -9.77 -17.24 -15.81
CA LEU A 33 -9.33 -17.41 -17.19
C LEU A 33 -8.09 -18.31 -17.29
N PHE A 34 -7.10 -18.08 -16.43
CA PHE A 34 -5.88 -18.88 -16.39
C PHE A 34 -6.18 -20.33 -16.07
N LEU A 35 -7.00 -20.57 -15.03
CA LEU A 35 -7.42 -21.91 -14.64
C LEU A 35 -8.24 -22.59 -15.75
N PHE A 36 -9.15 -21.88 -16.39
CA PHE A 36 -9.95 -22.40 -17.50
C PHE A 36 -9.05 -22.82 -18.67
N ILE A 37 -8.10 -22.01 -19.09
CA ILE A 37 -7.21 -22.30 -20.20
C ILE A 37 -6.24 -23.45 -19.87
N LYS A 38 -5.67 -23.45 -18.65
CA LYS A 38 -4.71 -24.49 -18.24
C LYS A 38 -5.42 -25.82 -17.97
N ASN A 39 -6.59 -25.77 -17.34
CA ASN A 39 -7.40 -26.93 -16.99
C ASN A 39 -8.51 -27.24 -18.02
N LYS A 40 -8.52 -26.66 -19.22
CA LYS A 40 -9.55 -26.87 -20.26
C LYS A 40 -9.84 -28.36 -20.53
N LEU A 41 -9.56 -29.16 -19.60
CA LEU A 41 -9.53 -30.57 -19.62
C LEU A 41 -9.88 -31.14 -18.25
N PHE A 42 -11.00 -30.71 -17.70
CA PHE A 42 -11.73 -31.47 -16.69
C PHE A 42 -12.12 -32.88 -17.20
N SER A 43 -11.74 -33.23 -18.43
CA SER A 43 -12.08 -34.49 -19.09
C SER A 43 -11.04 -35.61 -18.87
N MET A 44 -9.91 -35.35 -18.24
CA MET A 44 -8.95 -36.38 -17.89
C MET A 44 -8.54 -36.29 -16.44
N GLY A 45 -8.72 -37.36 -15.68
CA GLY A 45 -8.48 -37.56 -14.24
C GLY A 45 -7.29 -36.77 -13.63
N LEU A 46 -7.45 -35.45 -13.48
CA LEU A 46 -6.48 -34.59 -12.85
C LEU A 46 -6.37 -34.95 -11.38
N THR A 47 -5.20 -35.38 -10.95
CA THR A 47 -4.93 -35.61 -9.53
C THR A 47 -5.05 -34.29 -8.75
N PHE A 48 -5.49 -34.34 -7.49
CA PHE A 48 -5.59 -33.19 -6.58
C PHE A 48 -4.27 -32.38 -6.57
N ARG A 49 -3.13 -33.03 -6.71
CA ARG A 49 -1.79 -32.41 -6.77
C ARG A 49 -1.62 -31.50 -7.98
N LEU A 50 -2.11 -31.89 -9.15
CA LEU A 50 -2.06 -31.06 -10.37
C LEU A 50 -3.00 -29.87 -10.32
N ILE A 51 -4.17 -30.04 -9.71
CA ILE A 51 -5.15 -28.94 -9.52
C ILE A 51 -4.56 -27.88 -8.59
N SER A 52 -4.02 -28.28 -7.44
CA SER A 52 -3.43 -27.34 -6.47
C SER A 52 -2.23 -26.60 -7.05
N PHE A 53 -1.41 -27.28 -7.85
CA PHE A 53 -0.27 -26.66 -8.53
C PHE A 53 -0.71 -25.63 -9.59
N ASN A 54 -1.70 -25.97 -10.42
CA ASN A 54 -2.27 -25.03 -11.40
C ASN A 54 -2.92 -23.81 -10.72
N PHE A 55 -3.53 -24.00 -9.57
CA PHE A 55 -4.07 -22.90 -8.77
C PHE A 55 -2.94 -21.99 -8.26
N LEU A 56 -1.84 -22.54 -7.76
CA LEU A 56 -0.67 -21.77 -7.35
C LEU A 56 -0.09 -20.95 -8.52
N LEU A 57 0.08 -21.59 -9.69
CA LEU A 57 0.53 -20.89 -10.90
C LEU A 57 -0.40 -19.76 -11.32
N SER A 58 -1.71 -19.93 -11.17
CA SER A 58 -2.68 -18.86 -11.49
C SER A 58 -2.54 -17.65 -10.55
N ILE A 59 -2.26 -17.88 -9.28
CA ILE A 59 -1.95 -16.81 -8.32
C ILE A 59 -0.66 -16.10 -8.73
N ILE A 60 0.40 -16.84 -9.07
CA ILE A 60 1.68 -16.28 -9.53
C ILE A 60 1.48 -15.45 -10.80
N TRP A 61 0.68 -15.93 -11.76
CA TRP A 61 0.30 -15.16 -12.95
C TRP A 61 -0.34 -13.81 -12.59
N CYS A 62 -1.30 -13.82 -11.67
CA CYS A 62 -1.97 -12.61 -11.21
C CYS A 62 -1.00 -11.65 -10.47
N LEU A 63 -0.08 -12.17 -9.66
CA LEU A 63 0.95 -11.38 -8.98
C LEU A 63 1.92 -10.73 -9.98
N ILE A 64 2.45 -11.49 -10.94
CA ILE A 64 3.31 -10.98 -12.01
C ILE A 64 2.57 -9.88 -12.79
N SER A 65 1.30 -10.11 -13.13
CA SER A 65 0.44 -9.14 -13.83
C SER A 65 0.23 -7.85 -13.02
N TYR A 66 0.08 -7.95 -11.70
CA TYR A 66 -0.04 -6.80 -10.82
C TYR A 66 1.27 -5.99 -10.75
N ILE A 67 2.40 -6.66 -10.59
CA ILE A 67 3.73 -6.05 -10.53
C ILE A 67 4.02 -5.29 -11.81
N ASN A 68 3.77 -5.88 -12.98
CA ASN A 68 3.96 -5.26 -14.29
C ASN A 68 2.93 -4.15 -14.60
N GLY A 69 1.97 -3.92 -13.72
CA GLY A 69 1.01 -2.81 -13.83
C GLY A 69 -0.18 -3.08 -14.74
N ARG A 70 -0.46 -4.33 -15.13
CA ARG A 70 -1.66 -4.69 -15.91
C ARG A 70 -2.97 -4.29 -15.24
N TYR A 71 -3.03 -4.34 -13.90
CA TYR A 71 -4.19 -3.91 -13.11
C TYR A 71 -4.16 -2.41 -12.77
N SER A 72 -3.22 -1.64 -13.30
CA SER A 72 -3.13 -0.20 -13.05
C SER A 72 -4.34 0.55 -13.62
N ASN A 73 -4.77 1.56 -12.90
CA ASN A 73 -5.83 2.44 -13.38
C ASN A 73 -5.21 3.52 -14.28
N PHE A 74 -5.52 3.49 -15.57
CA PHE A 74 -4.94 4.40 -16.59
C PHE A 74 -5.59 5.79 -16.61
N ARG A 75 -6.29 6.22 -15.54
CA ARG A 75 -7.00 7.51 -15.47
C ARG A 75 -6.12 8.71 -15.78
N ASN A 76 -4.85 8.68 -15.36
CA ASN A 76 -3.91 9.78 -15.56
C ASN A 76 -3.32 9.87 -16.97
N ILE A 77 -3.58 8.92 -17.84
CA ILE A 77 -3.09 8.90 -19.21
C ILE A 77 -4.23 9.33 -20.14
N LYS A 78 -4.13 10.52 -20.74
CA LYS A 78 -5.17 11.04 -21.65
C LYS A 78 -5.20 10.30 -22.99
N ASN A 79 -4.03 9.93 -23.54
CA ASN A 79 -3.90 9.30 -24.85
C ASN A 79 -4.25 7.80 -24.80
N ILE A 80 -5.26 7.39 -25.57
CA ILE A 80 -5.75 6.02 -25.67
C ILE A 80 -4.68 5.07 -26.18
N PHE A 81 -3.94 5.44 -27.23
CA PHE A 81 -2.85 4.61 -27.76
C PHE A 81 -1.76 4.33 -26.73
N LYS A 82 -1.42 5.34 -25.91
CA LYS A 82 -0.46 5.17 -24.82
C LYS A 82 -0.97 4.23 -23.73
N LYS A 83 -2.28 4.18 -23.48
CA LYS A 83 -2.90 3.22 -22.54
C LYS A 83 -2.81 1.80 -23.09
N ILE A 84 -3.20 1.60 -24.37
CA ILE A 84 -3.16 0.31 -25.08
C ILE A 84 -1.73 -0.21 -25.11
N TYR A 85 -0.76 0.61 -25.54
CA TYR A 85 0.66 0.25 -25.59
C TYR A 85 1.18 -0.20 -24.21
N LYS A 86 0.86 0.54 -23.16
CA LYS A 86 1.29 0.18 -21.80
C LYS A 86 0.65 -1.11 -21.30
N LEU A 87 -0.60 -1.36 -21.65
CA LEU A 87 -1.27 -2.62 -21.31
C LEU A 87 -0.68 -3.79 -22.10
N LEU A 88 -0.40 -3.59 -23.40
CA LEU A 88 0.20 -4.60 -24.26
C LEU A 88 1.59 -5.00 -23.76
N THR A 89 2.48 -4.04 -23.51
CA THR A 89 3.83 -4.29 -23.00
C THR A 89 3.80 -5.03 -21.65
N ALA A 90 2.93 -4.59 -20.72
CA ALA A 90 2.77 -5.27 -19.43
C ALA A 90 2.24 -6.71 -19.60
N THR A 91 1.36 -6.95 -20.58
CA THR A 91 0.84 -8.30 -20.88
C THR A 91 1.94 -9.18 -21.46
N LEU A 92 2.70 -8.70 -22.44
CA LEU A 92 3.81 -9.44 -23.04
C LEU A 92 4.87 -9.82 -22.00
N ILE A 93 5.31 -8.88 -21.17
CA ILE A 93 6.28 -9.14 -20.09
C ILE A 93 5.73 -10.20 -19.12
N SER A 94 4.45 -10.11 -18.74
CA SER A 94 3.85 -11.10 -17.84
C SER A 94 3.77 -12.49 -18.46
N LEU A 95 3.47 -12.58 -19.77
CA LEU A 95 3.43 -13.85 -20.51
C LEU A 95 4.83 -14.50 -20.64
N THR A 96 5.84 -13.70 -20.94
CA THR A 96 7.21 -14.23 -21.01
C THR A 96 7.69 -14.76 -19.67
N LEU A 97 7.42 -14.03 -18.58
CA LEU A 97 7.82 -14.47 -17.25
C LEU A 97 7.10 -15.75 -16.81
N ILE A 98 5.79 -15.87 -17.03
CA ILE A 98 5.06 -17.10 -16.66
C ILE A 98 5.47 -18.29 -17.54
N TYR A 99 5.79 -18.05 -18.83
CA TYR A 99 6.28 -19.08 -19.72
C TYR A 99 7.65 -19.63 -19.28
N ILE A 100 8.58 -18.74 -18.93
CA ILE A 100 9.90 -19.12 -18.42
C ILE A 100 9.73 -19.92 -17.12
N LEU A 101 8.89 -19.42 -16.19
CA LEU A 101 8.61 -20.11 -14.94
C LEU A 101 8.01 -21.51 -15.16
N ASP A 102 7.05 -21.65 -16.08
CA ASP A 102 6.46 -22.95 -16.41
C ASP A 102 7.52 -23.93 -16.93
N LYS A 103 8.46 -23.46 -17.76
CA LYS A 103 9.57 -24.30 -18.26
C LYS A 103 10.54 -24.73 -17.17
N VAL A 104 10.91 -23.80 -16.28
CA VAL A 104 11.78 -24.11 -15.14
C VAL A 104 11.12 -25.13 -14.21
N LEU A 105 9.83 -24.96 -13.94
CA LEU A 105 9.10 -25.87 -13.05
C LEU A 105 8.95 -27.28 -13.63
N ILE A 106 8.84 -27.44 -14.95
CA ILE A 106 8.80 -28.75 -15.59
C ILE A 106 10.16 -29.48 -15.47
N ILE A 107 11.28 -28.75 -15.51
CA ILE A 107 12.60 -29.33 -15.27
C ILE A 107 12.71 -29.88 -13.85
N ILE A 108 12.15 -29.17 -12.86
CA ILE A 108 12.19 -29.57 -11.45
C ILE A 108 11.13 -30.65 -11.15
N PHE A 109 9.97 -30.58 -11.79
CA PHE A 109 8.83 -31.47 -11.61
C PHE A 109 8.33 -32.00 -12.96
N PRO A 110 8.94 -33.05 -13.52
CA PRO A 110 8.62 -33.59 -14.84
C PRO A 110 7.16 -34.05 -15.01
N GLU A 111 6.48 -34.33 -13.90
CA GLU A 111 5.07 -34.76 -13.88
C GLU A 111 4.10 -33.65 -14.29
N LEU A 112 4.58 -32.40 -14.38
CA LEU A 112 3.72 -31.26 -14.68
C LEU A 112 3.44 -31.16 -16.19
N ILE A 113 2.18 -30.89 -16.52
CA ILE A 113 1.77 -30.67 -17.90
C ILE A 113 2.22 -29.27 -18.36
N PRO A 114 3.06 -29.19 -19.43
CA PRO A 114 3.56 -27.93 -19.92
C PRO A 114 2.45 -27.03 -20.49
N PHE A 115 2.65 -25.73 -20.37
CA PHE A 115 1.85 -24.77 -21.11
C PHE A 115 2.20 -24.86 -22.61
N GLY A 116 1.30 -25.40 -23.42
CA GLY A 116 1.47 -25.41 -24.87
C GLY A 116 1.49 -23.98 -25.43
N LYS A 117 2.30 -23.75 -26.50
CA LYS A 117 2.42 -22.42 -27.16
C LYS A 117 1.05 -21.80 -27.48
N ASN A 118 0.13 -22.56 -28.01
CA ASN A 118 -1.22 -22.09 -28.36
C ASN A 118 -2.03 -21.63 -27.13
N LYS A 119 -1.90 -22.35 -26.00
CA LYS A 119 -2.57 -21.97 -24.74
C LYS A 119 -2.03 -20.66 -24.16
N ILE A 120 -0.72 -20.41 -24.28
CA ILE A 120 -0.10 -19.16 -23.84
C ILE A 120 -0.57 -17.98 -24.70
N ILE A 121 -0.60 -18.16 -26.01
CA ILE A 121 -1.14 -17.12 -26.92
C ILE A 121 -2.59 -16.85 -26.60
N LEU A 122 -3.41 -17.88 -26.42
CA LEU A 122 -4.81 -17.73 -26.03
C LEU A 122 -4.97 -16.99 -24.70
N LEU A 123 -4.16 -17.32 -23.68
CA LEU A 123 -4.13 -16.62 -22.41
C LEU A 123 -3.78 -15.13 -22.60
N GLY A 124 -2.78 -14.83 -23.41
CA GLY A 124 -2.35 -13.48 -23.68
C GLY A 124 -3.45 -12.63 -24.35
N VAL A 125 -4.03 -13.15 -25.42
CA VAL A 125 -5.09 -12.44 -26.17
C VAL A 125 -6.34 -12.25 -25.32
N SER A 126 -6.85 -13.30 -24.69
CA SER A 126 -8.08 -13.23 -23.89
C SER A 126 -7.90 -12.35 -22.65
N SER A 127 -6.77 -12.47 -21.96
CA SER A 127 -6.48 -11.63 -20.81
C SER A 127 -6.25 -10.17 -21.19
N PHE A 128 -5.62 -9.89 -22.35
CA PHE A 128 -5.50 -8.53 -22.88
C PHE A 128 -6.87 -7.93 -23.19
N LEU A 129 -7.77 -8.68 -23.82
CA LEU A 129 -9.14 -8.23 -24.13
C LEU A 129 -9.92 -7.91 -22.84
N ILE A 130 -9.90 -8.79 -21.83
CA ILE A 130 -10.54 -8.55 -20.55
C ILE A 130 -10.00 -7.26 -19.90
N GLN A 131 -8.68 -7.08 -19.87
CA GLN A 131 -8.08 -5.91 -19.25
C GLN A 131 -8.31 -4.62 -20.09
N SER A 132 -8.50 -4.73 -21.40
CA SER A 132 -8.78 -3.58 -22.28
C SER A 132 -10.16 -2.96 -21.98
N LEU A 133 -11.09 -3.70 -21.40
CA LEU A 133 -12.38 -3.17 -20.94
C LEU A 133 -12.22 -2.00 -19.95
N LYS A 134 -11.09 -1.91 -19.24
CA LYS A 134 -10.79 -0.77 -18.35
C LYS A 134 -10.44 0.52 -19.12
N ILE A 135 -10.00 0.40 -20.36
CA ILE A 135 -9.57 1.54 -21.18
C ILE A 135 -10.79 2.32 -21.67
N TYR A 136 -11.86 1.60 -21.95
CA TYR A 136 -13.14 2.20 -22.31
C TYR A 136 -13.87 2.71 -21.08
N PRO A 137 -14.26 3.98 -21.04
CA PRO A 137 -15.09 4.49 -19.98
C PRO A 137 -16.51 3.91 -20.15
N PHE A 138 -16.79 2.77 -19.54
CA PHE A 138 -18.17 2.22 -19.45
C PHE A 138 -19.11 3.11 -18.62
N ARG A 139 -18.59 4.10 -17.92
CA ARG A 139 -19.38 5.18 -17.33
C ARG A 139 -19.13 6.46 -18.14
N LYS A 140 -20.20 7.04 -18.66
CA LYS A 140 -20.28 8.48 -18.95
C LYS A 140 -19.46 9.20 -17.90
N ILE A 141 -18.69 10.22 -18.32
CA ILE A 141 -17.94 11.13 -17.43
C ILE A 141 -18.77 11.29 -16.15
N SER A 142 -18.32 10.59 -15.10
CA SER A 142 -19.03 10.60 -13.83
C SER A 142 -19.15 12.06 -13.43
N ALA A 143 -20.36 12.55 -13.24
CA ALA A 143 -20.57 13.86 -12.65
C ALA A 143 -19.60 13.96 -11.48
N LYS A 144 -18.88 15.08 -11.37
CA LYS A 144 -17.94 15.28 -10.26
C LYS A 144 -18.69 14.98 -8.97
N ASN A 145 -18.06 14.22 -8.08
CA ASN A 145 -18.66 13.96 -6.78
C ASN A 145 -18.84 15.28 -6.04
N LYS A 146 -20.08 15.66 -5.78
CA LYS A 146 -20.40 16.91 -5.08
C LYS A 146 -20.17 16.73 -3.60
N ILE A 147 -19.45 17.67 -3.02
CA ILE A 147 -19.19 17.77 -1.58
C ILE A 147 -19.65 19.14 -1.13
N TYR A 148 -20.50 19.19 -0.11
CA TYR A 148 -20.98 20.40 0.49
C TYR A 148 -20.23 20.66 1.78
N LEU A 149 -19.65 21.85 1.93
CA LEU A 149 -18.86 22.23 3.10
C LEU A 149 -19.70 23.07 4.07
N ILE A 150 -19.65 22.72 5.35
CA ILE A 150 -20.19 23.51 6.46
C ILE A 150 -19.02 23.91 7.36
N GLY A 151 -18.78 25.19 7.52
CA GLY A 151 -17.71 25.74 8.32
C GLY A 151 -17.58 27.24 8.06
N ASN A 152 -16.68 27.91 8.74
CA ASN A 152 -16.30 29.29 8.40
C ASN A 152 -15.41 29.32 7.15
N ASP A 153 -15.19 30.50 6.59
CA ASP A 153 -14.41 30.62 5.33
C ASP A 153 -12.94 30.23 5.51
N PHE A 154 -12.36 30.40 6.69
CA PHE A 154 -11.02 30.01 7.00
C PHE A 154 -10.89 28.46 6.98
N GLU A 155 -11.77 27.75 7.69
CA GLU A 155 -11.80 26.28 7.73
C GLU A 155 -12.03 25.67 6.34
N LYS A 156 -12.92 26.28 5.53
CA LYS A 156 -13.18 25.83 4.17
C LYS A 156 -11.96 26.01 3.28
N ASN A 157 -11.30 27.17 3.32
CA ASN A 157 -10.12 27.44 2.52
C ASN A 157 -8.96 26.52 2.91
N GLU A 158 -8.71 26.31 4.20
CA GLU A 158 -7.68 25.38 4.69
C GLU A 158 -7.93 23.95 4.17
N PHE A 159 -9.18 23.47 4.25
CA PHE A 159 -9.53 22.15 3.74
C PHE A 159 -9.37 22.05 2.22
N ILE A 160 -9.79 23.06 1.47
CA ILE A 160 -9.66 23.11 0.00
C ILE A 160 -8.18 23.10 -0.40
N GLU A 161 -7.33 23.92 0.21
CA GLU A 161 -5.89 23.94 -0.04
C GLU A 161 -5.24 22.59 0.27
N PHE A 162 -5.65 21.96 1.37
CA PHE A 162 -5.19 20.64 1.72
C PHE A 162 -5.52 19.60 0.64
N ILE A 163 -6.78 19.56 0.15
CA ILE A 163 -7.19 18.55 -0.83
C ILE A 163 -6.72 18.84 -2.26
N MET A 164 -6.40 20.09 -2.61
CA MET A 164 -5.81 20.47 -3.91
C MET A 164 -4.50 19.75 -4.20
N GLN A 165 -3.76 19.36 -3.17
CA GLN A 165 -2.50 18.60 -3.29
C GLN A 165 -2.72 17.18 -3.84
N PHE A 166 -3.96 16.69 -3.87
CA PHE A 166 -4.28 15.32 -4.30
C PHE A 166 -4.95 15.29 -5.68
N SER A 167 -4.64 14.28 -6.47
CA SER A 167 -5.29 14.08 -7.78
C SER A 167 -6.80 13.88 -7.70
N LEU A 168 -7.30 13.49 -6.52
CA LEU A 168 -8.72 13.31 -6.24
C LEU A 168 -9.50 14.62 -6.38
N TYR A 169 -8.89 15.78 -6.05
CA TYR A 169 -9.50 17.11 -6.16
C TYR A 169 -10.10 17.35 -7.55
N LYS A 170 -9.42 16.92 -8.62
CA LYS A 170 -9.89 17.08 -10.01
C LYS A 170 -11.23 16.39 -10.30
N SER A 171 -11.62 15.43 -9.48
CA SER A 171 -12.88 14.68 -9.59
C SER A 171 -13.95 15.14 -8.61
N LEU A 172 -13.68 16.20 -7.85
CA LEU A 172 -14.60 16.76 -6.86
C LEU A 172 -15.17 18.08 -7.37
N GLU A 173 -16.43 18.32 -7.04
CA GLU A 173 -17.11 19.60 -7.12
C GLU A 173 -17.42 20.03 -5.69
N ILE A 174 -16.75 21.09 -5.23
CA ILE A 174 -16.88 21.58 -3.87
C ILE A 174 -17.86 22.74 -3.90
N LEU A 175 -18.87 22.65 -3.07
CA LEU A 175 -19.96 23.61 -2.99
C LEU A 175 -20.14 24.06 -1.54
N ASP A 176 -20.53 25.30 -1.37
CA ASP A 176 -21.00 25.77 -0.08
C ASP A 176 -22.38 25.18 0.24
N PHE A 177 -22.57 24.85 1.51
CA PHE A 177 -23.85 24.35 1.95
C PHE A 177 -24.91 25.47 1.87
N SER A 178 -25.96 25.26 1.06
CA SER A 178 -27.16 26.06 1.05
C SER A 178 -28.35 25.21 1.51
N LYS A 179 -29.33 25.84 2.17
CA LYS A 179 -30.56 25.15 2.62
C LYS A 179 -31.45 24.66 1.46
N GLU A 180 -31.15 25.08 0.23
CA GLU A 180 -31.86 24.69 -0.99
C GLU A 180 -31.41 23.38 -1.59
N ILE A 181 -30.85 22.47 -0.77
CA ILE A 181 -30.50 21.14 -1.23
C ILE A 181 -31.78 20.39 -1.60
N SER A 182 -32.04 20.26 -2.90
CA SER A 182 -33.21 19.57 -3.42
C SER A 182 -33.20 18.09 -3.06
N LYS A 183 -34.37 17.50 -2.82
CA LYS A 183 -34.52 16.05 -2.71
C LYS A 183 -33.99 15.39 -3.99
N SER A 184 -33.00 14.55 -3.90
CA SER A 184 -32.48 13.77 -5.02
C SER A 184 -32.27 12.32 -4.57
N THR A 185 -32.35 11.41 -5.54
CA THR A 185 -32.06 9.98 -5.32
C THR A 185 -30.56 9.73 -5.13
N GLU A 186 -29.70 10.69 -5.44
CA GLU A 186 -28.27 10.56 -5.31
C GLU A 186 -27.82 10.91 -3.89
N LYS A 187 -26.91 10.10 -3.35
CA LYS A 187 -26.30 10.33 -2.03
C LYS A 187 -25.39 11.55 -2.07
N LYS A 188 -25.67 12.54 -1.22
CA LYS A 188 -24.90 13.78 -1.10
C LYS A 188 -23.95 13.68 0.10
N THR A 189 -22.70 14.08 -0.09
CA THR A 189 -21.70 14.11 0.99
C THR A 189 -21.63 15.51 1.57
N ILE A 190 -21.82 15.63 2.88
CA ILE A 190 -21.68 16.89 3.62
C ILE A 190 -20.48 16.74 4.56
N LEU A 191 -19.59 17.72 4.54
CA LEU A 191 -18.46 17.82 5.46
C LEU A 191 -18.71 18.93 6.46
N ILE A 192 -18.68 18.58 7.73
CA ILE A 192 -18.74 19.53 8.84
C ILE A 192 -17.29 19.80 9.27
N LEU A 193 -16.79 21.00 8.97
CA LEU A 193 -15.41 21.40 9.23
C LEU A 193 -15.22 21.94 10.64
N GLY A 194 -16.22 22.67 11.16
CA GLY A 194 -16.23 23.23 12.52
C GLY A 194 -17.62 23.14 13.15
N GLU A 195 -17.69 22.65 14.37
CA GLU A 195 -18.97 22.45 15.07
C GLU A 195 -19.57 23.77 15.59
N GLU A 196 -18.75 24.77 15.93
CA GLU A 196 -19.22 26.00 16.58
C GLU A 196 -19.70 27.05 15.61
N SER A 197 -19.19 27.12 14.40
CA SER A 197 -19.39 28.23 13.47
C SER A 197 -20.73 28.22 12.75
N ASN A 198 -21.52 27.14 12.76
CA ASN A 198 -22.74 27.01 11.96
C ASN A 198 -23.83 26.12 12.56
N LYS A 199 -24.11 26.25 13.85
CA LYS A 199 -25.08 25.41 14.60
C LYS A 199 -26.44 25.25 13.90
N LYS A 200 -26.94 26.31 13.25
CA LYS A 200 -28.24 26.27 12.52
C LYS A 200 -28.19 25.33 11.31
N ASN A 201 -27.14 25.39 10.53
CA ASN A 201 -26.98 24.52 9.35
C ASN A 201 -26.72 23.06 9.76
N ILE A 202 -25.93 22.86 10.82
CA ILE A 202 -25.65 21.54 11.38
C ILE A 202 -26.95 20.91 11.88
N LYS A 203 -27.77 21.63 12.64
CA LYS A 203 -29.07 21.16 13.09
C LYS A 203 -29.97 20.77 11.92
N PHE A 204 -30.08 21.64 10.90
CA PHE A 204 -30.86 21.35 9.70
C PHE A 204 -30.41 20.08 9.00
N VAL A 205 -29.11 19.84 8.90
CA VAL A 205 -28.56 18.62 8.26
C VAL A 205 -28.90 17.37 9.06
N TYR A 206 -28.76 17.42 10.39
CA TYR A 206 -29.12 16.27 11.24
C TYR A 206 -30.64 15.98 11.24
N ASP A 207 -31.47 17.02 11.26
CA ASP A 207 -32.92 16.86 11.22
C ASP A 207 -33.42 16.26 9.88
N ASN A 208 -32.68 16.48 8.80
CA ASN A 208 -33.09 16.09 7.44
C ASN A 208 -32.20 15.00 6.80
N PHE A 209 -31.27 14.38 7.52
CA PHE A 209 -30.29 13.50 6.90
C PHE A 209 -30.90 12.28 6.19
N LEU A 210 -31.97 11.69 6.75
CA LEU A 210 -32.67 10.55 6.14
C LEU A 210 -33.49 10.98 4.91
N SER A 211 -34.24 12.09 5.04
CA SER A 211 -35.12 12.57 3.98
C SER A 211 -34.38 13.06 2.75
N LEU A 212 -33.16 13.59 2.92
CA LEU A 212 -32.32 14.14 1.86
C LEU A 212 -31.20 13.16 1.40
N ASN A 213 -31.14 11.94 1.93
CA ASN A 213 -30.12 10.93 1.61
C ASN A 213 -28.68 11.48 1.76
N LEU A 214 -28.39 12.08 2.92
CA LEU A 214 -27.13 12.72 3.21
C LEU A 214 -26.11 11.74 3.80
N ASP A 215 -24.82 11.91 3.46
CA ASP A 215 -23.67 11.23 4.08
C ASP A 215 -22.87 12.29 4.84
N ILE A 216 -23.08 12.40 6.14
CA ILE A 216 -22.46 13.41 6.98
C ILE A 216 -21.13 12.87 7.47
N LEU A 217 -20.06 13.60 7.21
CA LEU A 217 -18.69 13.20 7.56
C LEU A 217 -17.94 14.37 8.21
N SER A 218 -17.06 14.04 9.17
CA SER A 218 -16.00 14.94 9.58
C SER A 218 -14.86 14.95 8.54
N PRO A 219 -14.01 15.99 8.49
CA PRO A 219 -12.80 15.99 7.64
C PRO A 219 -11.91 14.76 7.89
N PHE A 220 -11.77 14.36 9.14
CA PHE A 220 -11.08 13.16 9.56
C PHE A 220 -11.61 11.90 8.85
N ASN A 221 -12.91 11.61 9.00
CA ASN A 221 -13.55 10.43 8.40
C ASN A 221 -13.54 10.48 6.87
N TRP A 222 -13.67 11.68 6.29
CA TRP A 222 -13.60 11.86 4.85
C TRP A 222 -12.19 11.57 4.31
N CYS A 223 -11.13 12.06 4.97
CA CYS A 223 -9.75 11.81 4.60
C CYS A 223 -9.40 10.33 4.74
N GLU A 224 -9.81 9.69 5.83
CA GLU A 224 -9.62 8.26 6.04
C GLU A 224 -10.26 7.45 4.89
N LYS A 225 -11.51 7.75 4.54
CA LYS A 225 -12.28 7.05 3.52
C LYS A 225 -11.75 7.26 2.10
N ASN A 226 -11.36 8.49 1.76
CA ASN A 226 -11.06 8.87 0.38
C ASN A 226 -9.56 8.98 0.08
N LEU A 227 -8.75 9.43 1.03
CA LEU A 227 -7.31 9.62 0.88
C LEU A 227 -6.49 8.45 1.48
N GLN A 228 -7.11 7.62 2.33
CA GLN A 228 -6.46 6.50 3.03
C GLN A 228 -5.25 6.99 3.84
N ARG A 229 -5.44 8.11 4.52
CA ARG A 229 -4.53 8.75 5.46
C ARG A 229 -5.32 9.56 6.48
N ILE A 230 -4.73 9.84 7.62
CA ILE A 230 -5.31 10.61 8.71
C ILE A 230 -4.43 11.83 8.94
N PRO A 231 -4.78 13.01 8.38
CA PRO A 231 -4.04 14.24 8.63
C PRO A 231 -4.20 14.67 10.08
N LEU A 232 -3.11 15.10 10.71
CA LEU A 232 -3.09 15.45 12.13
C LEU A 232 -3.93 16.67 12.46
N ASN A 233 -4.05 17.62 11.53
CA ASN A 233 -4.87 18.83 11.69
C ASN A 233 -6.36 18.50 11.90
N TYR A 234 -6.81 17.35 11.42
CA TYR A 234 -8.20 16.90 11.54
C TYR A 234 -8.40 15.82 12.60
N LEU A 235 -7.36 15.49 13.36
CA LEU A 235 -7.43 14.57 14.49
C LEU A 235 -7.79 15.36 15.75
N SER A 236 -9.06 15.33 16.14
CA SER A 236 -9.54 15.94 17.37
C SER A 236 -9.14 15.14 18.61
N GLU A 237 -9.22 15.77 19.80
CA GLU A 237 -8.96 15.06 21.06
C GLU A 237 -9.95 13.92 21.29
N LYS A 238 -11.20 14.08 20.89
CA LYS A 238 -12.23 13.04 20.96
C LYS A 238 -11.85 11.81 20.10
N GLU A 239 -11.36 12.02 18.89
CA GLU A 239 -10.90 10.94 18.01
C GLU A 239 -9.59 10.32 18.50
N TYR A 240 -8.70 11.13 19.08
CA TYR A 240 -7.48 10.63 19.72
C TYR A 240 -7.77 9.74 20.94
N GLN A 241 -8.76 10.07 21.74
CA GLN A 241 -9.17 9.31 22.92
C GLN A 241 -10.05 8.09 22.57
N SER A 242 -10.43 7.93 21.30
CA SER A 242 -11.23 6.77 20.89
C SER A 242 -10.47 5.45 21.08
N TYR A 243 -11.19 4.37 21.36
CA TYR A 243 -10.62 3.02 21.50
C TYR A 243 -10.05 2.46 20.19
N ASP A 244 -10.25 3.12 19.06
CA ASP A 244 -9.83 2.67 17.73
C ASP A 244 -8.29 2.59 17.54
N TRP A 245 -7.52 3.15 18.48
CA TRP A 245 -6.06 3.08 18.51
C TRP A 245 -5.53 1.91 19.35
N ILE A 246 -6.40 1.24 20.09
CA ILE A 246 -6.01 0.12 20.93
C ILE A 246 -5.97 -1.13 20.06
N ILE A 247 -4.77 -1.72 19.95
CA ILE A 247 -4.60 -2.98 19.26
C ILE A 247 -4.74 -4.10 20.30
N ASP A 248 -5.76 -4.91 20.14
CA ASP A 248 -5.94 -6.11 20.94
C ASP A 248 -4.88 -7.16 20.55
N SER A 249 -3.88 -7.33 21.42
CA SER A 249 -2.80 -8.30 21.22
C SER A 249 -3.25 -9.77 21.36
N GLU A 250 -4.46 -10.01 21.84
CA GLU A 250 -5.05 -11.34 21.96
C GLU A 250 -5.96 -11.69 20.78
N SER A 251 -6.26 -10.72 19.92
CA SER A 251 -7.11 -10.93 18.75
C SER A 251 -6.54 -11.99 17.79
N PHE A 252 -7.43 -12.69 17.11
CA PHE A 252 -7.05 -13.64 16.06
C PHE A 252 -6.20 -12.98 14.96
N GLU A 253 -6.54 -11.75 14.57
CA GLU A 253 -5.83 -10.99 13.54
C GLU A 253 -4.37 -10.70 13.95
N TRP A 254 -4.14 -10.36 15.22
CA TRP A 254 -2.78 -10.14 15.73
C TRP A 254 -1.95 -11.43 15.75
N ARG A 255 -2.54 -12.54 16.16
CA ARG A 255 -1.88 -13.86 16.13
C ARG A 255 -1.57 -14.30 14.68
N LEU A 256 -2.52 -14.12 13.78
CA LEU A 256 -2.34 -14.41 12.35
C LEU A 256 -1.22 -13.56 11.73
N LYS A 257 -1.18 -12.25 12.06
CA LYS A 257 -0.08 -11.38 11.66
C LYS A 257 1.25 -11.91 12.14
N ARG A 258 1.37 -12.25 13.42
CA ARG A 258 2.63 -12.74 14.01
C ARG A 258 3.07 -14.06 13.35
N PHE A 259 2.15 -14.96 13.11
CA PHE A 259 2.40 -16.20 12.40
C PHE A 259 2.91 -15.92 10.97
N GLY A 260 2.27 -15.02 10.25
CA GLY A 260 2.70 -14.57 8.92
C GLY A 260 4.08 -13.92 8.93
N ASP A 261 4.35 -13.03 9.91
CA ASP A 261 5.65 -12.39 10.08
C ASP A 261 6.77 -13.43 10.26
N ILE A 262 6.58 -14.43 11.12
CA ILE A 262 7.57 -15.48 11.39
C ILE A 262 7.77 -16.33 10.13
N THR A 263 6.69 -16.85 9.57
CA THR A 263 6.75 -17.80 8.45
C THR A 263 7.38 -17.15 7.21
N ILE A 264 6.91 -15.96 6.83
CA ILE A 264 7.42 -15.26 5.64
C ILE A 264 8.85 -14.80 5.87
N SER A 265 9.20 -14.28 7.06
CA SER A 265 10.58 -13.85 7.34
C SER A 265 11.57 -15.01 7.32
N PHE A 266 11.17 -16.16 7.84
CA PHE A 266 11.99 -17.37 7.82
C PHE A 266 12.27 -17.82 6.37
N ILE A 267 11.23 -17.91 5.55
CA ILE A 267 11.35 -18.27 4.13
C ILE A 267 12.23 -17.27 3.39
N LEU A 268 11.96 -15.97 3.57
CA LEU A 268 12.74 -14.91 2.92
C LEU A 268 14.20 -14.92 3.37
N LEU A 269 14.50 -15.22 4.62
CA LEU A 269 15.85 -15.28 5.13
C LEU A 269 16.64 -16.43 4.48
N ILE A 270 16.03 -17.63 4.36
CA ILE A 270 16.64 -18.76 3.67
C ILE A 270 16.89 -18.42 2.20
N LEU A 271 15.87 -17.89 1.48
CA LEU A 271 15.99 -17.56 0.06
C LEU A 271 17.00 -16.44 -0.21
N SER A 272 17.13 -15.49 0.71
CA SER A 272 18.05 -14.37 0.57
C SER A 272 19.45 -14.63 1.13
N SER A 273 19.67 -15.74 1.85
CA SER A 273 20.98 -16.05 2.46
C SER A 273 22.13 -16.09 1.45
N PRO A 274 22.03 -16.67 0.23
CA PRO A 274 23.10 -16.61 -0.74
C PRO A 274 23.42 -15.18 -1.17
N ILE A 275 22.39 -14.35 -1.35
CA ILE A 275 22.54 -12.93 -1.73
C ILE A 275 23.24 -12.15 -0.61
N ILE A 276 22.86 -12.40 0.65
CA ILE A 276 23.48 -11.76 1.82
C ILE A 276 24.97 -12.16 1.89
N ILE A 277 25.31 -13.42 1.67
CA ILE A 277 26.69 -13.94 1.71
C ILE A 277 27.52 -13.25 0.61
N VAL A 278 27.05 -13.27 -0.65
CA VAL A 278 27.75 -12.64 -1.77
C VAL A 278 27.92 -11.13 -1.51
N SER A 279 26.87 -10.43 -1.05
CA SER A 279 26.96 -9.01 -0.71
C SER A 279 27.96 -8.74 0.41
N SER A 280 28.03 -9.62 1.40
CA SER A 280 28.99 -9.52 2.52
C SER A 280 30.44 -9.62 2.04
N ILE A 281 30.71 -10.55 1.11
CA ILE A 281 32.03 -10.71 0.50
C ILE A 281 32.40 -9.45 -0.29
N LEU A 282 31.47 -8.94 -1.12
CA LEU A 282 31.71 -7.72 -1.92
C LEU A 282 32.00 -6.50 -1.05
N ILE A 283 31.22 -6.30 0.03
CA ILE A 283 31.46 -5.21 1.01
C ILE A 283 32.87 -5.34 1.62
N LYS A 284 33.31 -6.57 1.94
CA LYS A 284 34.61 -6.81 2.55
C LYS A 284 35.77 -6.54 1.59
N ILE A 285 35.56 -6.81 0.30
CA ILE A 285 36.55 -6.53 -0.76
C ILE A 285 36.66 -5.03 -1.02
N GLU A 286 35.52 -4.30 -1.10
CA GLU A 286 35.49 -2.87 -1.41
C GLU A 286 36.14 -2.01 -0.30
N ASP A 287 35.80 -2.32 0.95
CA ASP A 287 36.26 -1.54 2.11
C ASP A 287 36.43 -2.50 3.31
N LYS A 288 37.66 -2.93 3.59
CA LYS A 288 38.07 -3.95 4.56
C LYS A 288 37.47 -3.85 6.00
N GLY A 289 36.52 -2.94 6.21
CA GLY A 289 35.83 -2.74 7.47
C GLY A 289 34.75 -3.81 7.82
N PRO A 290 33.88 -3.56 8.83
CA PRO A 290 32.83 -4.47 9.23
C PRO A 290 31.77 -4.64 8.15
N ILE A 291 31.23 -5.86 8.01
CA ILE A 291 30.18 -6.21 7.02
C ILE A 291 28.83 -5.64 7.44
N PHE A 292 28.52 -5.72 8.72
CA PHE A 292 27.24 -5.30 9.28
C PHE A 292 27.37 -3.94 9.96
N TYR A 293 26.33 -3.14 9.80
CA TYR A 293 26.08 -1.91 10.54
C TYR A 293 24.92 -2.12 11.50
N LYS A 294 25.11 -1.76 12.75
CA LYS A 294 24.10 -1.85 13.81
C LYS A 294 23.69 -0.48 14.29
N GLN A 295 22.41 -0.27 14.52
CA GLN A 295 21.87 1.02 14.96
C GLN A 295 20.69 0.81 15.91
N ILE A 296 20.62 1.63 16.95
CA ILE A 296 19.49 1.67 17.88
C ILE A 296 18.29 2.33 17.20
N ARG A 297 17.13 1.77 17.41
CA ARG A 297 15.83 2.25 16.91
C ARG A 297 14.77 2.11 17.99
N THR A 298 13.73 2.94 17.89
CA THR A 298 12.57 2.86 18.77
C THR A 298 11.55 1.87 18.21
N GLY A 299 11.09 0.96 19.05
CA GLY A 299 10.13 -0.10 18.75
C GLY A 299 8.79 0.07 19.44
N LEU A 300 8.11 -1.07 19.64
CA LEU A 300 6.81 -1.15 20.29
C LEU A 300 6.87 -0.52 21.69
N SER A 301 5.85 0.29 22.01
CA SER A 301 5.74 0.99 23.32
C SER A 301 6.99 1.82 23.69
N GLY A 302 7.78 2.23 22.69
CA GLY A 302 8.97 3.03 22.90
C GLY A 302 10.22 2.26 23.33
N LYS A 303 10.20 0.93 23.39
CA LYS A 303 11.36 0.12 23.70
C LYS A 303 12.43 0.24 22.62
N GLU A 304 13.66 0.47 23.02
CA GLU A 304 14.78 0.51 22.10
C GLU A 304 15.22 -0.90 21.70
N PHE A 305 15.60 -1.07 20.45
CA PHE A 305 16.16 -2.31 19.91
C PHE A 305 17.24 -2.02 18.85
N LYS A 306 18.07 -3.02 18.56
CA LYS A 306 19.16 -2.88 17.57
C LYS A 306 18.76 -3.47 16.24
N ILE A 307 18.64 -2.63 15.21
CA ILE A 307 18.56 -3.12 13.83
C ILE A 307 19.94 -3.47 13.27
N THR A 308 20.01 -4.49 12.44
CA THR A 308 21.23 -4.90 11.73
C THR A 308 21.00 -4.74 10.23
N LYS A 309 21.94 -4.07 9.54
CA LYS A 309 21.94 -3.89 8.08
C LYS A 309 23.29 -4.29 7.50
N LEU A 310 23.33 -4.58 6.19
CA LEU A 310 24.62 -4.60 5.49
C LEU A 310 25.17 -3.17 5.40
N ARG A 311 26.45 -3.01 5.60
CA ARG A 311 27.11 -1.69 5.53
C ARG A 311 27.13 -1.19 4.09
N THR A 312 26.65 0.03 3.91
CA THR A 312 26.55 0.71 2.60
C THR A 312 27.30 2.04 2.56
N MET A 313 27.89 2.44 3.69
CA MET A 313 28.66 3.68 3.83
C MET A 313 30.10 3.37 4.24
N LYS A 314 31.01 4.30 3.91
CA LYS A 314 32.42 4.24 4.33
C LYS A 314 32.53 4.22 5.86
N THR A 315 33.57 3.57 6.36
CA THR A 315 33.89 3.55 7.79
C THR A 315 34.07 5.00 8.32
N LYS A 316 33.51 5.24 9.52
CA LYS A 316 33.58 6.57 10.20
C LYS A 316 32.78 7.68 9.48
N SER A 317 31.78 7.37 8.71
CA SER A 317 30.97 8.34 7.96
C SER A 317 30.01 9.21 8.80
N GLU A 318 29.78 8.88 10.07
CA GLU A 318 28.89 9.60 10.99
C GLU A 318 29.67 10.18 12.22
N LYS A 319 30.91 10.67 12.03
CA LYS A 319 31.70 11.23 13.14
C LYS A 319 31.05 12.44 13.85
N ASN A 320 30.21 13.20 13.13
CA ASN A 320 29.59 14.42 13.63
C ASN A 320 28.10 14.21 14.05
N GLY A 321 27.70 12.97 14.35
CA GLY A 321 26.34 12.64 14.78
C GLY A 321 25.40 12.21 13.65
N PRO A 322 24.13 11.95 14.00
CA PRO A 322 23.13 11.45 13.07
C PRO A 322 22.69 12.51 12.07
N VAL A 323 22.89 12.24 10.78
CA VAL A 323 22.46 13.11 9.68
C VAL A 323 21.54 12.33 8.75
N TRP A 324 20.44 12.95 8.29
CA TRP A 324 19.60 12.38 7.26
C TRP A 324 20.38 12.17 5.94
N ALA A 325 20.02 11.11 5.20
CA ALA A 325 20.65 10.83 3.92
C ALA A 325 20.33 11.95 2.91
N ALA A 326 21.38 12.52 2.31
CA ALA A 326 21.27 13.52 1.25
C ALA A 326 21.20 12.86 -0.13
N LYS A 327 20.71 13.61 -1.12
CA LYS A 327 20.82 13.22 -2.53
C LYS A 327 22.30 13.27 -2.93
N ASN A 328 22.79 12.18 -3.55
CA ASN A 328 24.21 12.02 -3.92
C ASN A 328 25.19 12.04 -2.71
N ASP A 329 24.82 11.36 -1.64
CA ASP A 329 25.63 11.27 -0.42
C ASP A 329 26.99 10.59 -0.69
N MET A 330 28.08 11.36 -0.65
CA MET A 330 29.46 10.92 -0.90
C MET A 330 29.98 9.86 0.08
N ARG A 331 29.26 9.64 1.18
CA ARG A 331 29.59 8.61 2.17
C ARG A 331 29.23 7.20 1.68
N ILE A 332 28.37 7.08 0.66
CA ILE A 332 27.90 5.80 0.14
C ILE A 332 28.99 5.17 -0.73
N THR A 333 29.29 3.88 -0.49
CA THR A 333 30.24 3.11 -1.34
C THR A 333 29.57 2.72 -2.66
N LYS A 334 30.34 2.32 -3.68
CA LYS A 334 29.79 1.90 -4.99
C LYS A 334 28.84 0.71 -4.83
N ILE A 335 29.27 -0.34 -4.13
CA ILE A 335 28.46 -1.52 -3.83
C ILE A 335 27.28 -1.12 -2.93
N GLY A 336 27.53 -0.29 -1.92
CA GLY A 336 26.48 0.25 -1.05
C GLY A 336 25.36 0.97 -1.80
N GLY A 337 25.66 1.67 -2.88
CA GLY A 337 24.70 2.30 -3.75
C GLY A 337 23.74 1.30 -4.43
N ILE A 338 24.28 0.17 -4.88
CA ILE A 338 23.49 -0.94 -5.48
C ILE A 338 22.60 -1.60 -4.40
N LEU A 339 23.19 -1.93 -3.26
CA LEU A 339 22.47 -2.57 -2.15
C LEU A 339 21.29 -1.73 -1.66
N ARG A 340 21.46 -0.41 -1.53
CA ARG A 340 20.38 0.51 -1.16
C ARG A 340 19.27 0.58 -2.21
N LYS A 341 19.62 0.66 -3.50
CA LYS A 341 18.61 0.70 -4.58
C LYS A 341 17.77 -0.58 -4.63
N THR A 342 18.38 -1.71 -4.35
CA THR A 342 17.73 -3.03 -4.34
C THR A 342 17.14 -3.43 -2.99
N ARG A 343 17.37 -2.63 -1.93
CA ARG A 343 16.97 -2.94 -0.55
C ARG A 343 17.60 -4.21 0.04
N ILE A 344 18.64 -4.73 -0.59
CA ILE A 344 19.38 -5.90 -0.10
C ILE A 344 20.06 -5.61 1.24
N ASP A 345 20.46 -4.36 1.47
CA ASP A 345 21.06 -3.91 2.73
C ASP A 345 20.15 -4.09 3.95
N GLU A 346 18.84 -4.13 3.76
CA GLU A 346 17.84 -4.27 4.82
C GLU A 346 17.47 -5.75 5.12
N LEU A 347 17.88 -6.72 4.29
CA LEU A 347 17.56 -8.15 4.47
C LEU A 347 17.96 -8.72 5.85
N PRO A 348 19.11 -8.36 6.47
CA PRO A 348 19.43 -8.85 7.81
C PRO A 348 18.42 -8.46 8.91
N GLN A 349 17.58 -7.44 8.69
CA GLN A 349 16.53 -7.06 9.64
C GLN A 349 15.41 -8.12 9.74
N LEU A 350 15.32 -9.07 8.80
CA LEU A 350 14.42 -10.22 8.93
C LEU A 350 14.68 -11.01 10.23
N LEU A 351 15.91 -10.99 10.76
CA LEU A 351 16.23 -11.56 12.07
C LEU A 351 15.49 -10.81 13.20
N SER A 352 15.41 -9.47 13.13
CA SER A 352 14.67 -8.68 14.12
C SER A 352 13.16 -8.97 14.05
N VAL A 353 12.65 -9.32 12.87
CA VAL A 353 11.25 -9.77 12.72
C VAL A 353 11.06 -11.14 13.38
N LEU A 354 11.97 -12.09 13.16
CA LEU A 354 11.89 -13.43 13.77
C LEU A 354 11.93 -13.37 15.31
N VAL A 355 12.82 -12.55 15.87
CA VAL A 355 12.94 -12.34 17.33
C VAL A 355 11.70 -11.65 17.90
N GLY A 356 11.06 -10.77 17.14
CA GLY A 356 9.82 -10.07 17.54
C GLY A 356 9.99 -8.60 17.89
N ASP A 357 11.17 -8.03 17.68
CA ASP A 357 11.41 -6.60 17.82
C ASP A 357 10.73 -5.80 16.70
N MET A 358 10.56 -6.43 15.53
CA MET A 358 9.92 -5.88 14.34
C MET A 358 8.81 -6.79 13.82
N SER A 359 8.05 -6.25 12.88
CA SER A 359 7.12 -6.92 11.98
C SER A 359 7.59 -6.75 10.53
N LEU A 360 7.10 -7.56 9.61
CA LEU A 360 7.28 -7.29 8.17
C LEU A 360 6.62 -5.98 7.76
N ILE A 361 5.42 -5.73 8.29
CA ILE A 361 4.59 -4.56 7.96
C ILE A 361 4.29 -3.76 9.24
N GLY A 362 4.59 -2.47 9.19
CA GLY A 362 4.36 -1.54 10.30
C GLY A 362 4.95 -0.15 10.01
N PRO A 363 4.85 0.80 10.95
CA PRO A 363 5.57 2.06 10.89
C PRO A 363 7.10 1.86 10.81
N ARG A 364 7.79 2.67 10.02
CA ARG A 364 9.24 2.55 9.93
C ARG A 364 9.91 2.96 11.25
N PRO A 365 10.81 2.15 11.84
CA PRO A 365 11.45 2.51 13.10
C PRO A 365 12.39 3.71 12.93
N GLU A 366 12.23 4.72 13.78
CA GLU A 366 13.06 5.92 13.78
C GLU A 366 14.21 5.83 14.81
N ARG A 367 15.20 6.68 14.67
CA ARG A 367 16.31 6.85 15.63
C ARG A 367 15.76 7.58 16.87
N PRO A 368 16.11 7.16 18.11
CA PRO A 368 15.63 7.83 19.32
C PRO A 368 15.94 9.34 19.33
N GLU A 369 17.14 9.74 18.85
CA GLU A 369 17.56 11.14 18.82
C GLU A 369 16.70 12.00 17.88
N ILE A 370 16.34 11.45 16.72
CA ILE A 370 15.45 12.12 15.75
C ILE A 370 14.03 12.16 16.31
N GLU A 371 13.60 11.10 16.92
CA GLU A 371 12.26 10.98 17.48
C GLU A 371 11.97 12.00 18.59
N ILE A 372 12.96 12.28 19.47
CA ILE A 372 12.84 13.32 20.48
C ILE A 372 12.50 14.67 19.86
N THR A 373 13.15 14.99 18.73
CA THR A 373 12.87 16.23 17.99
C THR A 373 11.50 16.21 17.35
N LEU A 374 11.11 15.09 16.72
CA LEU A 374 9.84 14.98 16.04
C LEU A 374 8.66 15.07 17.01
N LYS A 375 8.75 14.48 18.20
CA LYS A 375 7.74 14.57 19.25
C LYS A 375 7.48 16.00 19.73
N LYS A 376 8.49 16.85 19.76
CA LYS A 376 8.34 18.25 20.17
C LYS A 376 7.52 19.07 19.15
N HIS A 377 7.53 18.67 17.90
CA HIS A 377 6.95 19.46 16.80
C HIS A 377 5.70 18.82 16.19
N ILE A 378 5.53 17.48 16.35
CA ILE A 378 4.44 16.75 15.73
C ILE A 378 3.52 16.20 16.81
N ARG A 379 2.28 16.72 16.85
CA ARG A 379 1.24 16.28 17.78
C ARG A 379 0.90 14.80 17.52
N TYR A 380 0.60 14.06 18.59
CA TYR A 380 0.22 12.63 18.51
C TYR A 380 1.28 11.69 17.91
N TYR A 381 2.55 12.09 17.84
CA TYR A 381 3.62 11.29 17.25
C TYR A 381 3.78 9.91 17.88
N ASP A 382 3.47 9.78 19.16
CA ASP A 382 3.60 8.53 19.92
C ASP A 382 2.58 7.45 19.54
N LEU A 383 1.47 7.80 18.86
CA LEU A 383 0.50 6.80 18.39
C LEU A 383 1.14 5.74 17.46
N ARG A 384 2.20 6.07 16.78
CA ARG A 384 2.91 5.11 15.93
C ARG A 384 3.55 3.93 16.68
N LYS A 385 3.69 4.06 18.02
CA LYS A 385 4.33 3.05 18.87
C LYS A 385 3.38 2.00 19.43
N VAL A 386 2.09 2.12 19.18
CA VAL A 386 1.09 1.13 19.63
C VAL A 386 1.20 -0.20 18.88
N ILE A 387 1.94 -0.22 17.77
CA ILE A 387 2.20 -1.41 16.97
C ILE A 387 3.72 -1.61 16.75
N ARG A 388 4.14 -2.86 16.49
CA ARG A 388 5.54 -3.13 16.14
C ARG A 388 5.97 -2.37 14.90
N PRO A 389 7.19 -1.80 14.89
CA PRO A 389 7.74 -1.18 13.69
C PRO A 389 7.93 -2.21 12.57
N GLY A 390 7.81 -1.77 11.31
CA GLY A 390 7.86 -2.63 10.14
C GLY A 390 9.10 -2.46 9.28
N LEU A 391 9.48 -3.53 8.59
CA LEU A 391 10.48 -3.48 7.51
C LEU A 391 9.90 -2.69 6.33
N SER A 392 8.64 -2.89 6.02
CA SER A 392 7.83 -2.07 5.11
C SER A 392 6.58 -1.54 5.83
N GLY A 393 5.86 -0.59 5.22
CA GLY A 393 4.66 -0.01 5.82
C GLY A 393 3.84 0.82 4.84
N TRP A 394 2.62 1.19 5.28
CA TRP A 394 1.68 1.94 4.45
C TRP A 394 2.23 3.30 4.01
N ALA A 395 2.95 4.01 4.90
CA ALA A 395 3.64 5.24 4.55
C ALA A 395 4.73 5.01 3.50
N GLN A 396 5.55 3.97 3.65
CA GLN A 396 6.66 3.67 2.74
C GLN A 396 6.21 3.35 1.31
N VAL A 397 5.04 2.72 1.13
CA VAL A 397 4.52 2.35 -0.20
C VAL A 397 3.64 3.41 -0.85
N ASN A 398 3.22 4.46 -0.12
CA ASN A 398 2.31 5.50 -0.63
C ASN A 398 2.92 6.90 -0.62
N TYR A 399 3.95 7.15 0.19
CA TYR A 399 4.60 8.46 0.31
C TYR A 399 6.08 8.37 -0.11
N PRO A 400 6.59 9.35 -0.88
CA PRO A 400 7.98 9.36 -1.30
C PRO A 400 8.93 9.57 -0.11
N TYR A 401 10.19 9.20 -0.30
CA TYR A 401 11.21 9.43 0.71
C TYR A 401 11.45 10.93 0.88
N GLY A 402 11.26 11.44 2.09
CA GLY A 402 11.51 12.83 2.49
C GLY A 402 12.13 12.89 3.88
N ALA A 403 12.81 13.98 4.19
CA ALA A 403 13.62 14.15 5.39
C ALA A 403 13.35 15.50 6.11
N SER A 404 12.16 16.07 5.94
CA SER A 404 11.70 17.27 6.64
C SER A 404 10.70 16.94 7.75
N LEU A 405 10.41 17.91 8.63
CA LEU A 405 9.35 17.81 9.62
C LEU A 405 7.99 17.57 8.93
N LYS A 406 7.71 18.32 7.86
CA LYS A 406 6.48 18.15 7.07
C LYS A 406 6.38 16.78 6.41
N ASP A 407 7.50 16.20 5.96
CA ASP A 407 7.52 14.83 5.45
C ASP A 407 7.23 13.81 6.56
N SER A 408 7.75 14.04 7.75
CA SER A 408 7.53 13.17 8.93
C SER A 408 6.07 13.22 9.37
N GLU A 409 5.44 14.38 9.37
CA GLU A 409 4.02 14.57 9.63
C GLU A 409 3.16 13.85 8.58
N ASN A 410 3.48 14.02 7.29
CA ASN A 410 2.80 13.33 6.20
C ASN A 410 2.94 11.81 6.30
N LYS A 411 4.12 11.29 6.64
CA LYS A 411 4.33 9.85 6.87
C LYS A 411 3.48 9.36 8.04
N LEU A 412 3.47 10.08 9.16
CA LEU A 412 2.65 9.75 10.30
C LEU A 412 1.17 9.64 9.93
N SER A 413 0.65 10.54 9.10
CA SER A 413 -0.75 10.47 8.66
C SER A 413 -1.11 9.17 7.92
N TYR A 414 -0.18 8.59 7.17
CA TYR A 414 -0.35 7.26 6.56
C TYR A 414 -0.17 6.13 7.57
N GLU A 415 0.76 6.28 8.51
CA GLU A 415 0.99 5.29 9.58
C GLU A 415 -0.23 5.18 10.48
N LEU A 416 -0.85 6.30 10.85
CA LEU A 416 -2.09 6.34 11.63
C LEU A 416 -3.25 5.64 10.91
N PHE A 417 -3.39 5.85 9.60
CA PHE A 417 -4.37 5.11 8.81
C PHE A 417 -4.13 3.59 8.91
N TYR A 418 -2.88 3.16 8.78
CA TYR A 418 -2.53 1.74 8.89
C TYR A 418 -2.89 1.18 10.27
N ILE A 419 -2.53 1.87 11.34
CA ILE A 419 -2.77 1.45 12.72
C ILE A 419 -4.28 1.27 12.95
N ARG A 420 -5.10 2.22 12.52
CA ARG A 420 -6.55 2.18 12.70
C ARG A 420 -7.24 1.13 11.83
N ASN A 421 -6.74 0.89 10.64
CA ASN A 421 -7.33 -0.04 9.65
C ASN A 421 -6.51 -1.33 9.51
N TYR A 422 -5.69 -1.64 10.49
CA TYR A 422 -4.86 -2.81 10.52
C TYR A 422 -5.67 -4.09 10.25
N SER A 423 -5.19 -4.92 9.34
CA SER A 423 -5.75 -6.23 9.00
C SER A 423 -4.75 -7.06 8.20
N PHE A 424 -4.87 -8.39 8.25
CA PHE A 424 -4.07 -9.31 7.44
C PHE A 424 -4.11 -8.96 5.93
N TRP A 425 -5.27 -8.61 5.41
CA TRP A 425 -5.42 -8.26 4.00
C TRP A 425 -4.73 -6.95 3.62
N LEU A 426 -4.71 -5.98 4.54
CA LEU A 426 -3.95 -4.74 4.33
C LEU A 426 -2.47 -5.00 4.35
N ASP A 427 -1.98 -5.87 5.24
CA ASP A 427 -0.59 -6.30 5.28
C ASP A 427 -0.17 -6.99 3.97
N LEU A 428 -0.99 -7.92 3.48
CA LEU A 428 -0.75 -8.58 2.20
C LEU A 428 -0.68 -7.56 1.04
N LEU A 429 -1.58 -6.59 1.02
CA LEU A 429 -1.55 -5.52 0.03
C LEU A 429 -0.26 -4.69 0.11
N ILE A 430 0.18 -4.34 1.31
CA ILE A 430 1.43 -3.58 1.53
C ILE A 430 2.63 -4.41 1.06
N PHE A 431 2.66 -5.69 1.41
CA PHE A 431 3.71 -6.61 0.99
C PHE A 431 3.84 -6.67 -0.54
N ILE A 432 2.73 -6.86 -1.25
CA ILE A 432 2.71 -6.89 -2.73
C ILE A 432 3.13 -5.53 -3.33
N LYS A 433 2.69 -4.41 -2.74
CA LYS A 433 3.13 -3.07 -3.15
C LYS A 433 4.62 -2.87 -2.92
N THR A 434 5.17 -3.42 -1.84
CA THR A 434 6.61 -3.35 -1.53
C THR A 434 7.43 -4.07 -2.60
N ILE A 435 7.04 -5.29 -2.98
CA ILE A 435 7.68 -6.03 -4.08
C ILE A 435 7.67 -5.19 -5.37
N LYS A 436 6.52 -4.60 -5.71
CA LYS A 436 6.40 -3.73 -6.89
C LYS A 436 7.30 -2.49 -6.82
N LEU A 437 7.47 -1.91 -5.64
CA LEU A 437 8.33 -0.74 -5.42
C LEU A 437 9.80 -1.10 -5.58
N ILE A 438 10.23 -2.24 -5.03
CA ILE A 438 11.60 -2.78 -5.14
C ILE A 438 11.89 -3.12 -6.60
N SER A 439 11.00 -3.83 -7.29
CA SER A 439 11.16 -4.20 -8.72
C SER A 439 11.32 -2.98 -9.64
N ASN A 440 10.74 -1.83 -9.27
CA ASN A 440 10.89 -0.58 -10.01
C ASN A 440 12.08 0.29 -9.52
N MET A 441 12.90 -0.21 -8.59
CA MET A 441 14.03 0.51 -7.96
C MET A 441 13.64 1.89 -7.42
N LYS A 442 12.41 2.04 -6.90
CA LYS A 442 11.86 3.29 -6.37
C LYS A 442 11.87 3.29 -4.84
N GLY A 443 11.93 4.48 -4.24
CA GLY A 443 11.77 4.68 -2.79
C GLY A 443 13.04 4.53 -1.96
N SER A 444 14.22 4.40 -2.57
CA SER A 444 15.51 4.31 -1.87
C SER A 444 16.28 5.63 -1.78
N THR A 445 15.92 6.61 -2.60
CA THR A 445 16.60 7.91 -2.67
C THR A 445 15.61 9.05 -2.41
N PRO A 446 16.03 10.13 -1.72
CA PRO A 446 15.21 11.33 -1.58
C PRO A 446 14.89 11.92 -2.96
N ILE A 447 13.63 12.38 -3.13
CA ILE A 447 13.19 13.00 -4.39
C ILE A 447 13.61 14.48 -4.45
N ARG A 448 13.97 15.07 -3.31
CA ARG A 448 14.44 16.46 -3.19
C ARG A 448 15.79 16.53 -2.50
#